data_ad4deb9df8c039594478ecb4b47bb636
#
_entry.id   ad4deb9df8c039594478ecb4b47bb636
#
_cell.length_a   1.000
_cell.length_b   1.000
_cell.length_c   1.000
_cell.angle_alpha   90.00
_cell.angle_beta   90.00
_cell.angle_gamma   90.00
#
_symmetry.space_group_name_H-M   'P 1'
#
loop_
_entity.id
_entity.type
_entity.pdbx_description
1 polymer ?
#
loop_
_entity_poly.entity_id
_entity_poly.type
_entity_poly.pdbx_seq_one_letter_code
_entity_poly.pdbx_strand_id
1 'polypeptide(L)'
;MPASMRLMRFGGKKSPYYRIVVSDRRFSRAGKFIDQVGTYDPKKNPVEVRFKEEKAIQWLRKGAQPTPTVRQLLIRSGISRKLAEEKTE
;
A
#
# COMPACT_ATOMS: atom_id res chain seq x y z
N MET A 1 -16.92 3.38 0.66
CA MET A 1 -16.43 2.36 1.57
C MET A 1 -15.21 2.89 2.32
N PRO A 2 -15.21 2.90 3.66
CA PRO A 2 -14.09 3.48 4.41
C PRO A 2 -12.92 2.49 4.49
N ALA A 3 -12.14 2.44 3.45
CA ALA A 3 -10.96 1.58 3.39
C ALA A 3 -9.69 2.42 3.41
N SER A 4 -8.67 1.92 4.09
CA SER A 4 -7.35 2.56 4.10
C SER A 4 -6.30 1.61 3.52
N MET A 5 -5.31 2.18 2.86
CA MET A 5 -4.16 1.44 2.34
C MET A 5 -2.98 1.79 3.24
N ARG A 6 -2.44 0.80 3.93
CA ARG A 6 -1.43 1.04 4.95
C ARG A 6 -0.39 -0.06 5.03
N LEU A 7 0.70 0.23 5.72
CA LEU A 7 1.72 -0.77 6.00
C LEU A 7 1.31 -1.60 7.21
N MET A 8 1.58 -2.91 7.12
CA MET A 8 1.41 -3.82 8.22
C MET A 8 2.72 -4.57 8.43
N ARG A 9 3.23 -4.57 9.66
CA ARG A 9 4.50 -5.20 9.97
C ARG A 9 4.37 -6.71 10.07
N PHE A 10 5.33 -7.40 9.45
CA PHE A 10 5.50 -8.86 9.54
C PHE A 10 6.97 -9.16 9.85
N GLY A 11 7.26 -10.44 10.08
CA GLY A 11 8.61 -10.89 10.35
C GLY A 11 8.94 -10.87 11.83
N GLY A 12 10.19 -11.23 12.16
CA GLY A 12 10.66 -11.29 13.53
C GLY A 12 11.10 -9.95 14.08
N LYS A 13 11.53 -9.95 15.35
CA LYS A 13 11.97 -8.73 16.01
C LYS A 13 13.16 -8.08 15.34
N LYS A 14 14.07 -8.86 14.79
CA LYS A 14 15.30 -8.36 14.16
C LYS A 14 15.24 -8.29 12.65
N SER A 15 14.16 -8.77 12.05
CA SER A 15 14.02 -8.79 10.60
C SER A 15 12.61 -8.40 10.19
N PRO A 16 12.20 -7.15 10.46
CA PRO A 16 10.87 -6.72 10.06
C PRO A 16 10.79 -6.52 8.56
N TYR A 17 9.66 -6.89 7.98
CA TYR A 17 9.29 -6.48 6.65
C TYR A 17 7.84 -6.05 6.70
N TYR A 18 7.39 -5.36 5.67
CA TYR A 18 6.06 -4.79 5.66
C TYR A 18 5.28 -5.24 4.44
N ARG A 19 3.99 -5.42 4.64
CA ARG A 19 3.06 -5.62 3.54
C ARG A 19 2.21 -4.37 3.42
N ILE A 20 1.91 -3.99 2.18
CA ILE A 20 1.01 -2.88 1.92
C ILE A 20 -0.37 -3.48 1.74
N VAL A 21 -1.26 -3.20 2.68
CA VAL A 21 -2.56 -3.84 2.74
C VAL A 21 -3.68 -2.82 2.71
N VAL A 22 -4.84 -3.27 2.26
CA VAL A 22 -6.07 -2.49 2.31
C VAL A 22 -6.92 -3.06 3.44
N SER A 23 -7.34 -2.20 4.35
CA SER A 23 -8.17 -2.63 5.47
C SER A 23 -9.32 -1.66 5.66
N ASP A 24 -10.39 -2.15 6.29
CA ASP A 24 -11.52 -1.31 6.65
C ASP A 24 -11.12 -0.43 7.83
N ARG A 25 -11.31 0.88 7.70
CA ARG A 25 -10.93 1.83 8.74
C ARG A 25 -11.64 1.59 10.06
N ARG A 26 -12.82 0.97 10.03
CA ARG A 26 -13.58 0.63 11.24
C ARG A 26 -12.98 -0.55 12.00
N PHE A 27 -12.17 -1.38 11.33
CA PHE A 27 -11.56 -2.56 11.90
C PHE A 27 -10.05 -2.47 11.77
N SER A 28 -9.46 -1.60 12.59
CA SER A 28 -8.03 -1.30 12.51
C SER A 28 -7.14 -2.24 13.30
N ARG A 29 -7.65 -3.38 13.72
CA ARG A 29 -6.87 -4.33 14.51
C ARG A 29 -5.81 -5.02 13.67
N ALA A 30 -4.67 -5.27 14.30
CA ALA A 30 -3.56 -5.98 13.68
C ALA A 30 -4.02 -7.35 13.17
N GLY A 31 -3.54 -7.72 11.99
CA GLY A 31 -3.84 -9.01 11.41
C GLY A 31 -5.08 -9.08 10.54
N LYS A 32 -5.93 -8.06 10.56
CA LYS A 32 -7.15 -8.05 9.75
C LYS A 32 -7.02 -7.06 8.60
N PHE A 33 -7.10 -7.57 7.38
CA PHE A 33 -7.09 -6.74 6.19
C PHE A 33 -7.94 -7.39 5.10
N ILE A 34 -8.35 -6.57 4.13
CA ILE A 34 -9.21 -7.02 3.04
C ILE A 34 -8.37 -7.60 1.90
N ASP A 35 -7.25 -6.96 1.56
CA ASP A 35 -6.42 -7.36 0.43
C ASP A 35 -4.99 -6.89 0.65
N GLN A 36 -4.05 -7.55 -0.01
CA GLN A 36 -2.65 -7.15 -0.02
C GLN A 36 -2.30 -6.63 -1.41
N VAL A 37 -1.75 -5.42 -1.47
CA VAL A 37 -1.44 -4.77 -2.75
C VAL A 37 0.05 -4.58 -2.99
N GLY A 38 0.89 -4.94 -2.02
CA GLY A 38 2.32 -4.82 -2.23
C GLY A 38 3.14 -5.22 -1.01
N THR A 39 4.45 -5.08 -1.15
CA THR A 39 5.40 -5.35 -0.08
C THR A 39 6.43 -4.22 -0.01
N TYR A 40 6.99 -4.03 1.17
CA TYR A 40 8.00 -3.01 1.42
C TYR A 40 9.09 -3.59 2.33
N ASP A 41 10.32 -3.57 1.87
CA ASP A 41 11.46 -4.05 2.65
C ASP A 41 12.47 -2.91 2.82
N PRO A 42 12.49 -2.24 3.99
CA PRO A 42 13.39 -1.12 4.23
C PRO A 42 14.83 -1.55 4.46
N LYS A 43 15.09 -2.84 4.68
CA LYS A 43 16.45 -3.32 4.94
C LYS A 43 17.28 -3.46 3.69
N LYS A 44 16.65 -3.60 2.53
CA LYS A 44 17.39 -3.74 1.29
C LYS A 44 17.98 -2.39 0.87
N ASN A 45 19.13 -2.44 0.26
CA ASN A 45 19.83 -1.24 -0.22
C ASN A 45 20.06 -1.40 -1.73
N PRO A 46 19.33 -0.66 -2.57
CA PRO A 46 18.29 0.30 -2.21
C PRO A 46 17.03 -0.35 -1.64
N VAL A 47 16.23 0.44 -0.95
CA VAL A 47 14.95 0.00 -0.38
C VAL A 47 14.08 -0.60 -1.47
N GLU A 48 13.53 -1.78 -1.20
CA GLU A 48 12.69 -2.48 -2.16
C GLU A 48 11.22 -2.26 -1.88
N VAL A 49 10.50 -1.79 -2.89
CA VAL A 49 9.05 -1.63 -2.84
C VAL A 49 8.47 -2.31 -4.06
N ARG A 50 7.53 -3.21 -3.84
CA ARG A 50 6.83 -3.89 -4.92
C ARG A 50 5.34 -3.72 -4.77
N PHE A 51 4.68 -3.34 -5.85
CA PHE A 51 3.23 -3.21 -5.87
C PHE A 51 2.62 -4.16 -6.90
N LYS A 52 1.46 -4.69 -6.56
CA LYS A 52 0.57 -5.30 -7.54
C LYS A 52 -0.21 -4.14 -8.15
N GLU A 53 0.34 -3.56 -9.21
CA GLU A 53 -0.13 -2.29 -9.74
C GLU A 53 -1.63 -2.24 -10.01
N GLU A 54 -2.15 -3.27 -10.69
CA GLU A 54 -3.57 -3.29 -11.02
C GLU A 54 -4.45 -3.29 -9.78
N LYS A 55 -4.10 -4.10 -8.78
CA LYS A 55 -4.85 -4.14 -7.53
C LYS A 55 -4.80 -2.81 -6.80
N ALA A 56 -3.61 -2.22 -6.71
CA ALA A 56 -3.44 -0.93 -6.04
C ALA A 56 -4.29 0.14 -6.71
N ILE A 57 -4.25 0.20 -8.03
CA ILE A 57 -5.02 1.17 -8.80
C ILE A 57 -6.52 0.95 -8.60
N GLN A 58 -6.97 -0.30 -8.65
CA GLN A 58 -8.39 -0.62 -8.46
C GLN A 58 -8.88 -0.14 -7.10
N TRP A 59 -8.10 -0.39 -6.03
CA TRP A 59 -8.48 0.05 -4.69
C TRP A 59 -8.49 1.57 -4.57
N LEU A 60 -7.52 2.24 -5.17
CA LEU A 60 -7.48 3.70 -5.18
C LEU A 60 -8.68 4.30 -5.91
N ARG A 61 -9.09 3.68 -7.03
CA ARG A 61 -10.30 4.10 -7.75
C ARG A 61 -11.55 3.94 -6.90
N LYS A 62 -11.59 2.92 -6.06
CA LYS A 62 -12.71 2.67 -5.17
C LYS A 62 -12.71 3.59 -3.95
N GLY A 63 -11.71 4.42 -3.81
CA GLY A 63 -11.65 5.40 -2.74
C GLY A 63 -10.82 5.00 -1.53
N ALA A 64 -10.01 3.94 -1.63
CA ALA A 64 -9.10 3.58 -0.54
C ALA A 64 -8.14 4.74 -0.27
N GLN A 65 -7.99 5.09 1.01
CA GLN A 65 -7.17 6.23 1.44
C GLN A 65 -5.78 5.74 1.86
N PRO A 66 -4.72 6.10 1.13
CA PRO A 66 -3.38 5.72 1.54
C PRO A 66 -2.92 6.55 2.73
N THR A 67 -2.21 5.89 3.66
CA THR A 67 -1.51 6.62 4.72
C THR A 67 -0.40 7.47 4.10
N PRO A 68 0.12 8.48 4.83
CA PRO A 68 1.21 9.31 4.28
C PRO A 68 2.41 8.50 3.79
N THR A 69 2.81 7.46 4.53
CA THR A 69 3.93 6.60 4.14
C THR A 69 3.61 5.86 2.84
N VAL A 70 2.44 5.24 2.75
CA VAL A 70 2.04 4.52 1.54
C VAL A 70 1.90 5.47 0.36
N ARG A 71 1.42 6.68 0.58
CA ARG A 71 1.32 7.69 -0.47
C ARG A 71 2.70 7.98 -1.08
N GLN A 72 3.73 8.12 -0.24
CA GLN A 72 5.09 8.33 -0.73
C GLN A 72 5.58 7.14 -1.55
N LEU A 73 5.27 5.93 -1.10
CA LEU A 73 5.65 4.73 -1.84
C LEU A 73 4.95 4.63 -3.19
N LEU A 74 3.68 5.03 -3.24
CA LEU A 74 2.93 5.07 -4.50
C LEU A 74 3.54 6.06 -5.48
N ILE A 75 3.96 7.22 -4.99
CA ILE A 75 4.61 8.24 -5.81
C ILE A 75 5.93 7.71 -6.37
N ARG A 76 6.77 7.14 -5.51
CA ARG A 76 8.08 6.60 -5.90
C ARG A 76 7.96 5.46 -6.91
N SER A 77 6.90 4.67 -6.82
CA SER A 77 6.67 3.54 -7.73
C SER A 77 6.01 3.94 -9.04
N GLY A 78 5.60 5.21 -9.17
CA GLY A 78 4.93 5.69 -10.37
C GLY A 78 3.45 5.36 -10.47
N ILE A 79 2.89 4.72 -9.47
CA ILE A 79 1.47 4.33 -9.48
C ILE A 79 0.55 5.55 -9.40
N SER A 80 0.89 6.51 -8.56
CA SER A 80 0.11 7.75 -8.46
C SER A 80 0.06 8.47 -9.81
N ARG A 81 1.17 8.48 -10.52
CA ARG A 81 1.25 9.10 -11.85
C ARG A 81 0.36 8.38 -12.85
N LYS A 82 0.40 7.03 -12.86
CA LYS A 82 -0.45 6.24 -13.73
C LYS A 82 -1.92 6.50 -13.48
N LEU A 83 -2.30 6.57 -12.21
CA LEU A 83 -3.68 6.85 -11.83
C LEU A 83 -4.11 8.24 -12.30
N ALA A 84 -3.25 9.23 -12.14
CA ALA A 84 -3.52 10.60 -12.58
C ALA A 84 -3.69 10.66 -14.11
N GLU A 85 -2.86 9.93 -14.85
CA GLU A 85 -2.96 9.87 -16.31
C GLU A 85 -4.28 9.27 -16.76
N GLU A 86 -4.76 8.24 -16.08
CA GLU A 86 -6.06 7.65 -16.39
C GLU A 86 -7.21 8.64 -16.18
N LYS A 87 -7.08 9.53 -15.20
CA LYS A 87 -8.13 10.51 -14.91
C LYS A 87 -8.17 11.68 -15.87
N THR A 88 -7.14 11.87 -16.66
CA THR A 88 -7.07 13.02 -17.55
C THR A 88 -7.69 12.80 -18.94
N GLU A 89 -8.30 11.68 -19.16
CA GLU A 89 -9.01 11.45 -20.41
C GLU A 89 -10.36 12.15 -20.46
#